data_cf2d9af8b0868caeda842e36d6043de3
#
_entry.id   cf2d9af8b0868caeda842e36d6043de3
#
_cell.length_a   1.000
_cell.length_b   1.000
_cell.length_c   1.000
_cell.angle_alpha   90.00
_cell.angle_beta   90.00
_cell.angle_gamma   90.00
#
_symmetry.space_group_name_H-M   'P 1'
#
loop_
_entity.id
_entity.type
_entity.pdbx_description
1 polymer ?
#
loop_
_entity_poly.entity_id
_entity_poly.type
_entity_poly.pdbx_seq_one_letter_code
_entity_poly.pdbx_strand_id
1 'polypeptide(L)'
;MGIDASIRNQFPILDQQVNDRKLVYLDSAASSQKPLVVINAIDDYYKTIHSNVHRGVHTLGTRATDAYEGARENVRRFIQAQHHEEIIFTRGTTTAINIVASSYGMEHVEEGDEIVVTYLEHHANLIPWQQVAKRKKAKLKYVDLTADGRVTVEAVEAQLSDRTKIVAMAHVSNVLGTINPIKEVARLAHARGAVMIVDAAQSAPHQRINVTDL
;
A
#
# COMPACT_ATOMS: atom_id res chain seq x y z
N MET A 1 -24.98 8.86 9.44
CA MET A 1 -25.06 7.69 10.33
C MET A 1 -23.91 7.80 11.34
N GLY A 2 -24.21 7.82 12.65
CA GLY A 2 -23.15 7.81 13.68
C GLY A 2 -22.45 6.45 13.69
N ILE A 3 -21.14 6.44 13.99
CA ILE A 3 -20.39 5.19 14.23
C ILE A 3 -21.02 4.52 15.44
N ASP A 4 -21.37 3.24 15.31
CA ASP A 4 -21.90 2.43 16.42
C ASP A 4 -20.87 2.41 17.58
N ALA A 5 -21.32 2.78 18.77
CA ALA A 5 -20.48 2.77 19.98
C ALA A 5 -19.87 1.37 20.25
N SER A 6 -20.52 0.29 19.79
CA SER A 6 -20.02 -1.08 19.91
C SER A 6 -18.68 -1.28 19.18
N ILE A 7 -18.42 -0.55 18.09
CA ILE A 7 -17.15 -0.61 17.35
C ILE A 7 -16.00 -0.11 18.23
N ARG A 8 -16.20 1.01 18.96
CA ARG A 8 -15.19 1.55 19.87
C ARG A 8 -14.77 0.54 20.93
N ASN A 9 -15.72 -0.21 21.46
CA ASN A 9 -15.47 -1.20 22.53
C ASN A 9 -14.58 -2.38 22.07
N GLN A 10 -14.39 -2.54 20.76
CA GLN A 10 -13.46 -3.54 20.24
C GLN A 10 -11.99 -3.10 20.33
N PHE A 11 -11.72 -1.85 20.69
CA PHE A 11 -10.36 -1.28 20.77
C PHE A 11 -10.01 -0.96 22.23
N PRO A 12 -9.41 -1.90 23.00
CA PRO A 12 -9.17 -1.73 24.43
C PRO A 12 -8.31 -0.51 24.78
N ILE A 13 -7.39 -0.15 23.90
CA ILE A 13 -6.54 1.03 24.09
C ILE A 13 -7.33 2.34 24.22
N LEU A 14 -8.55 2.40 23.68
CA LEU A 14 -9.39 3.59 23.74
C LEU A 14 -10.12 3.76 25.08
N ASP A 15 -10.07 2.78 25.98
CA ASP A 15 -10.72 2.81 27.29
C ASP A 15 -9.89 3.47 28.39
N GLN A 16 -8.79 4.10 28.05
CA GLN A 16 -7.94 4.80 28.99
C GLN A 16 -8.21 6.31 29.03
N GLN A 17 -7.74 6.95 30.09
CA GLN A 17 -7.71 8.40 30.23
C GLN A 17 -6.29 8.92 30.03
N VAL A 18 -6.19 10.09 29.40
CA VAL A 18 -4.96 10.83 29.21
C VAL A 18 -5.21 12.27 29.67
N ASN A 19 -4.41 12.74 30.65
CA ASN A 19 -4.59 14.06 31.28
C ASN A 19 -6.04 14.24 31.84
N ASP A 20 -6.52 13.25 32.57
CA ASP A 20 -7.86 13.22 33.19
C ASP A 20 -9.04 13.32 32.21
N ARG A 21 -8.80 13.05 30.93
CA ARG A 21 -9.82 13.06 29.87
C ARG A 21 -9.81 11.72 29.11
N LYS A 22 -10.99 11.33 28.65
CA LYS A 22 -11.13 10.13 27.81
C LYS A 22 -10.24 10.28 26.56
N LEU A 23 -9.46 9.24 26.24
CA LEU A 23 -8.58 9.21 25.08
C LEU A 23 -9.38 9.48 23.79
N VAL A 24 -8.92 10.45 23.01
CA VAL A 24 -9.30 10.68 21.62
C VAL A 24 -8.05 10.44 20.77
N TYR A 25 -8.10 9.44 19.89
CA TYR A 25 -6.99 9.07 19.02
C TYR A 25 -7.32 9.42 17.57
N LEU A 26 -6.56 10.33 16.96
CA LEU A 26 -6.79 10.85 15.60
C LEU A 26 -5.60 10.63 14.66
N ASP A 27 -4.65 9.77 15.04
CA ASP A 27 -3.41 9.53 14.28
C ASP A 27 -3.39 8.15 13.60
N SER A 28 -4.52 7.69 13.09
CA SER A 28 -4.62 6.39 12.39
C SER A 28 -3.87 6.37 11.05
N ALA A 29 -3.56 7.55 10.48
CA ALA A 29 -2.73 7.64 9.28
C ALA A 29 -1.28 7.18 9.54
N ALA A 30 -0.75 7.44 10.73
CA ALA A 30 0.57 7.00 11.15
C ALA A 30 0.54 5.58 11.73
N SER A 31 -0.44 5.27 12.60
CA SER A 31 -0.54 3.95 13.26
C SER A 31 -1.98 3.63 13.63
N SER A 32 -2.57 2.64 12.97
CA SER A 32 -3.91 2.15 13.29
C SER A 32 -3.91 1.37 14.61
N GLN A 33 -4.90 1.61 15.47
CA GLN A 33 -5.11 0.83 16.67
C GLN A 33 -5.64 -0.58 16.33
N LYS A 34 -5.40 -1.54 17.22
CA LYS A 34 -5.73 -2.94 16.98
C LYS A 34 -6.99 -3.33 17.75
N PRO A 35 -8.01 -3.87 17.08
CA PRO A 35 -9.18 -4.43 17.78
C PRO A 35 -8.82 -5.74 18.49
N LEU A 36 -9.62 -6.11 19.49
CA LEU A 36 -9.44 -7.34 20.27
C LEU A 36 -9.32 -8.59 19.40
N VAL A 37 -10.09 -8.68 18.33
CA VAL A 37 -10.04 -9.82 17.42
C VAL A 37 -8.65 -10.02 16.80
N VAL A 38 -7.94 -8.94 16.49
CA VAL A 38 -6.57 -9.00 15.95
C VAL A 38 -5.58 -9.37 17.06
N ILE A 39 -5.71 -8.77 18.25
CA ILE A 39 -4.85 -9.06 19.41
C ILE A 39 -4.97 -10.54 19.77
N ASN A 40 -6.21 -11.04 19.93
CA ASN A 40 -6.48 -12.42 20.29
C ASN A 40 -5.99 -13.40 19.20
N ALA A 41 -6.13 -13.08 17.93
CA ALA A 41 -5.66 -13.94 16.84
C ALA A 41 -4.14 -14.15 16.89
N ILE A 42 -3.37 -13.10 17.23
CA ILE A 42 -1.91 -13.21 17.41
C ILE A 42 -1.57 -14.05 18.64
N ASP A 43 -2.27 -13.79 19.76
CA ASP A 43 -2.08 -14.52 21.01
C ASP A 43 -2.40 -16.02 20.85
N ASP A 44 -3.54 -16.33 20.25
CA ASP A 44 -3.97 -17.70 19.97
C ASP A 44 -3.01 -18.43 19.01
N TYR A 45 -2.51 -17.75 17.98
CA TYR A 45 -1.53 -18.31 17.08
C TYR A 45 -0.27 -18.77 17.83
N TYR A 46 0.30 -17.90 18.66
CA TYR A 46 1.50 -18.25 19.43
C TYR A 46 1.25 -19.34 20.47
N LYS A 47 0.07 -19.36 21.09
CA LYS A 47 -0.28 -20.37 22.10
C LYS A 47 -0.61 -21.75 21.53
N THR A 48 -1.09 -21.83 20.28
CA THR A 48 -1.74 -23.07 19.80
C THR A 48 -1.15 -23.69 18.55
N ILE A 49 -0.69 -22.87 17.56
CA ILE A 49 -0.30 -23.39 16.24
C ILE A 49 1.02 -22.83 15.71
N HIS A 50 1.76 -22.02 16.48
CA HIS A 50 3.01 -21.43 16.01
C HIS A 50 3.99 -22.50 15.52
N SER A 51 4.35 -22.44 14.24
CA SER A 51 5.29 -23.35 13.59
C SER A 51 5.80 -22.76 12.27
N ASN A 52 6.80 -23.41 11.67
CA ASN A 52 7.33 -23.02 10.37
C ASN A 52 6.30 -23.27 9.27
N VAL A 53 5.94 -22.21 8.57
CA VAL A 53 4.97 -22.23 7.45
C VAL A 53 5.62 -22.89 6.21
N HIS A 54 4.85 -23.69 5.47
CA HIS A 54 5.19 -24.40 4.22
C HIS A 54 6.19 -25.57 4.35
N ARG A 55 6.96 -25.67 5.42
CA ARG A 55 8.03 -26.68 5.55
C ARG A 55 7.84 -27.67 6.70
N GLY A 56 6.80 -27.50 7.50
CA GLY A 56 6.50 -28.41 8.60
C GLY A 56 5.77 -29.65 8.11
N VAL A 57 6.35 -30.83 8.31
CA VAL A 57 5.74 -32.15 7.97
C VAL A 57 4.89 -32.71 9.14
N HIS A 58 4.63 -31.92 10.15
CA HIS A 58 3.88 -32.28 11.36
C HIS A 58 2.63 -31.41 11.50
N THR A 59 1.68 -31.83 12.34
CA THR A 59 0.35 -31.22 12.50
C THR A 59 0.41 -29.69 12.72
N LEU A 60 1.32 -29.18 13.56
CA LEU A 60 1.41 -27.74 13.79
C LEU A 60 1.87 -27.00 12.54
N GLY A 61 2.83 -27.55 11.76
CA GLY A 61 3.27 -26.98 10.50
C GLY A 61 2.13 -26.88 9.47
N THR A 62 1.31 -27.92 9.37
CA THR A 62 0.11 -27.90 8.51
C THR A 62 -0.87 -26.81 8.95
N ARG A 63 -1.23 -26.78 10.22
CA ARG A 63 -2.17 -25.77 10.78
C ARG A 63 -1.64 -24.32 10.58
N ALA A 64 -0.35 -24.09 10.80
CA ALA A 64 0.25 -22.77 10.59
C ALA A 64 0.23 -22.38 9.11
N THR A 65 0.47 -23.33 8.20
CA THR A 65 0.39 -23.11 6.74
C THR A 65 -1.05 -22.79 6.32
N ASP A 66 -2.03 -23.58 6.78
CA ASP A 66 -3.44 -23.35 6.46
C ASP A 66 -3.90 -21.96 6.93
N ALA A 67 -3.50 -21.54 8.14
CA ALA A 67 -3.81 -20.21 8.66
C ALA A 67 -3.17 -19.09 7.83
N TYR A 68 -1.92 -19.26 7.42
CA TYR A 68 -1.19 -18.30 6.61
C TYR A 68 -1.79 -18.16 5.20
N GLU A 69 -2.07 -19.26 4.53
CA GLU A 69 -2.67 -19.24 3.20
C GLU A 69 -4.15 -18.80 3.24
N GLY A 70 -4.88 -19.13 4.30
CA GLY A 70 -6.21 -18.58 4.55
C GLY A 70 -6.20 -17.05 4.70
N ALA A 71 -5.18 -16.48 5.38
CA ALA A 71 -5.01 -15.03 5.47
C ALA A 71 -4.69 -14.41 4.10
N ARG A 72 -3.85 -15.07 3.28
CA ARG A 72 -3.55 -14.65 1.90
C ARG A 72 -4.82 -14.57 1.05
N GLU A 73 -5.63 -15.62 1.09
CA GLU A 73 -6.90 -15.67 0.37
C GLU A 73 -7.88 -14.58 0.84
N ASN A 74 -7.93 -14.29 2.14
CA ASN A 74 -8.75 -13.20 2.66
C ASN A 74 -8.30 -11.82 2.13
N VAL A 75 -6.99 -11.57 2.06
CA VAL A 75 -6.45 -10.33 1.46
C VAL A 75 -6.78 -10.27 -0.03
N ARG A 76 -6.58 -11.39 -0.77
CA ARG A 76 -6.95 -11.46 -2.19
C ARG A 76 -8.40 -11.04 -2.43
N ARG A 77 -9.33 -11.61 -1.66
CA ARG A 77 -10.77 -11.23 -1.76
C ARG A 77 -11.02 -9.78 -1.37
N PHE A 78 -10.33 -9.29 -0.34
CA PHE A 78 -10.52 -7.94 0.17
C PHE A 78 -10.16 -6.88 -0.88
N ILE A 79 -9.08 -7.07 -1.64
CA ILE A 79 -8.67 -6.16 -2.71
C ILE A 79 -9.15 -6.60 -4.10
N GLN A 80 -9.89 -7.71 -4.20
CA GLN A 80 -10.43 -8.29 -5.42
C GLN A 80 -9.34 -8.66 -6.46
N ALA A 81 -8.18 -9.12 -6.00
CA ALA A 81 -7.15 -9.67 -6.88
C ALA A 81 -7.60 -11.00 -7.49
N GLN A 82 -7.12 -11.34 -8.70
CA GLN A 82 -7.55 -12.52 -9.43
C GLN A 82 -6.97 -13.81 -8.85
N HIS A 83 -5.68 -13.79 -8.52
CA HIS A 83 -4.95 -14.97 -8.08
C HIS A 83 -4.29 -14.73 -6.71
N HIS A 84 -4.15 -15.79 -5.90
CA HIS A 84 -3.53 -15.68 -4.57
C HIS A 84 -2.03 -15.39 -4.64
N GLU A 85 -1.37 -15.78 -5.72
CA GLU A 85 0.05 -15.48 -6.00
C GLU A 85 0.33 -13.99 -6.17
N GLU A 86 -0.69 -13.20 -6.47
CA GLU A 86 -0.57 -11.73 -6.54
C GLU A 86 -0.40 -11.09 -5.15
N ILE A 87 -0.64 -11.86 -4.08
CA ILE A 87 -0.53 -11.37 -2.70
C ILE A 87 0.82 -11.73 -2.12
N ILE A 88 1.64 -10.72 -1.86
CA ILE A 88 2.95 -10.89 -1.22
C ILE A 88 2.97 -10.15 0.10
N PHE A 89 3.09 -10.89 1.21
CA PHE A 89 3.20 -10.29 2.54
C PHE A 89 4.60 -9.70 2.77
N THR A 90 4.62 -8.46 3.22
CA THR A 90 5.83 -7.74 3.61
C THR A 90 5.66 -7.11 4.98
N ARG A 91 6.72 -6.49 5.51
CA ARG A 91 6.66 -5.80 6.81
C ARG A 91 5.91 -4.46 6.76
N GLY A 92 5.50 -4.01 5.57
CA GLY A 92 4.77 -2.77 5.35
C GLY A 92 5.07 -2.18 3.98
N THR A 93 4.37 -1.11 3.62
CA THR A 93 4.42 -0.45 2.32
C THR A 93 5.85 -0.03 1.92
N THR A 94 6.63 0.49 2.86
CA THR A 94 8.03 0.85 2.60
C THR A 94 8.83 -0.35 2.08
N THR A 95 8.70 -1.52 2.70
CA THR A 95 9.38 -2.74 2.24
C THR A 95 8.84 -3.19 0.89
N ALA A 96 7.52 -3.15 0.69
CA ALA A 96 6.88 -3.56 -0.56
C ALA A 96 7.39 -2.72 -1.74
N ILE A 97 7.36 -1.40 -1.64
CA ILE A 97 7.82 -0.50 -2.71
C ILE A 97 9.33 -0.66 -2.96
N ASN A 98 10.15 -0.81 -1.91
CA ASN A 98 11.58 -1.07 -2.08
C ASN A 98 11.86 -2.40 -2.80
N ILE A 99 11.09 -3.46 -2.54
CA ILE A 99 11.20 -4.73 -3.27
C ILE A 99 10.89 -4.49 -4.76
N VAL A 100 9.77 -3.85 -5.09
CA VAL A 100 9.41 -3.55 -6.49
C VAL A 100 10.47 -2.68 -7.16
N ALA A 101 10.96 -1.64 -6.49
CA ALA A 101 11.99 -0.77 -7.04
C ALA A 101 13.32 -1.50 -7.27
N SER A 102 13.75 -2.34 -6.31
CA SER A 102 15.03 -3.06 -6.40
C SER A 102 14.98 -4.30 -7.30
N SER A 103 13.81 -4.86 -7.60
CA SER A 103 13.62 -5.93 -8.56
C SER A 103 13.15 -5.36 -9.91
N TYR A 104 11.86 -5.09 -10.07
CA TYR A 104 11.27 -4.62 -11.31
C TYR A 104 11.92 -3.33 -11.85
N GLY A 105 12.08 -2.31 -10.98
CA GLY A 105 12.68 -1.04 -11.37
C GLY A 105 14.12 -1.19 -11.85
N MET A 106 14.92 -1.99 -11.15
CA MET A 106 16.32 -2.24 -11.55
C MET A 106 16.44 -3.12 -12.80
N GLU A 107 15.48 -3.97 -13.09
CA GLU A 107 15.49 -4.85 -14.27
C GLU A 107 15.01 -4.12 -15.53
N HIS A 108 13.94 -3.30 -15.45
CA HIS A 108 13.23 -2.79 -16.62
C HIS A 108 13.49 -1.32 -16.94
N VAL A 109 14.19 -0.58 -16.07
CA VAL A 109 14.56 0.82 -16.34
C VAL A 109 15.99 0.86 -16.88
N GLU A 110 16.19 1.59 -17.96
CA GLU A 110 17.48 1.77 -18.64
C GLU A 110 17.91 3.24 -18.64
N GLU A 111 19.13 3.50 -19.13
CA GLU A 111 19.68 4.87 -19.25
C GLU A 111 18.81 5.73 -20.17
N GLY A 112 18.40 6.90 -19.67
CA GLY A 112 17.55 7.84 -20.39
C GLY A 112 16.07 7.55 -20.33
N ASP A 113 15.63 6.43 -19.73
CA ASP A 113 14.23 6.19 -19.43
C ASP A 113 13.69 7.17 -18.37
N GLU A 114 12.37 7.18 -18.19
CA GLU A 114 11.70 8.11 -17.31
C GLU A 114 10.85 7.38 -16.27
N ILE A 115 10.93 7.86 -15.02
CA ILE A 115 10.05 7.47 -13.91
C ILE A 115 9.27 8.72 -13.53
N VAL A 116 7.94 8.62 -13.46
CA VAL A 116 7.05 9.72 -13.11
C VAL A 116 6.50 9.50 -11.71
N VAL A 117 6.63 10.51 -10.85
CA VAL A 117 6.10 10.55 -9.47
C VAL A 117 5.37 11.87 -9.24
N THR A 118 4.61 11.98 -8.15
CA THR A 118 3.98 13.25 -7.78
C THR A 118 4.72 13.93 -6.61
N TYR A 119 4.49 15.23 -6.41
CA TYR A 119 4.96 15.93 -5.20
C TYR A 119 4.18 15.53 -3.92
N LEU A 120 3.11 14.75 -4.04
CA LEU A 120 2.34 14.24 -2.90
C LEU A 120 2.85 12.91 -2.32
N GLU A 121 3.90 12.33 -2.91
CA GLU A 121 4.36 11.00 -2.51
C GLU A 121 4.94 11.01 -1.10
N HIS A 122 4.55 10.00 -0.31
CA HIS A 122 5.28 9.65 0.89
C HIS A 122 6.72 9.24 0.52
N HIS A 123 7.69 9.52 1.40
CA HIS A 123 9.10 9.16 1.17
C HIS A 123 9.28 7.67 0.79
N ALA A 124 8.44 6.78 1.29
CA ALA A 124 8.45 5.35 0.93
C ALA A 124 8.20 5.11 -0.56
N ASN A 125 7.40 5.98 -1.22
CA ASN A 125 7.10 5.91 -2.66
C ASN A 125 7.86 6.96 -3.49
N LEU A 126 8.82 7.65 -2.90
CA LEU A 126 9.67 8.61 -3.60
C LEU A 126 11.14 8.17 -3.64
N ILE A 127 11.72 7.89 -2.47
CA ILE A 127 13.16 7.61 -2.33
C ILE A 127 13.61 6.37 -3.13
N PRO A 128 12.88 5.25 -3.15
CA PRO A 128 13.26 4.10 -3.97
C PRO A 128 13.39 4.45 -5.46
N TRP A 129 12.48 5.25 -6.01
CA TRP A 129 12.50 5.65 -7.41
C TRP A 129 13.63 6.63 -7.73
N GLN A 130 13.96 7.53 -6.79
CA GLN A 130 15.17 8.37 -6.90
C GLN A 130 16.44 7.50 -6.98
N GLN A 131 16.51 6.42 -6.19
CA GLN A 131 17.66 5.51 -6.20
C GLN A 131 17.74 4.72 -7.51
N VAL A 132 16.61 4.24 -8.03
CA VAL A 132 16.55 3.57 -9.35
C VAL A 132 17.00 4.54 -10.43
N ALA A 133 16.41 5.73 -10.50
CA ALA A 133 16.74 6.75 -11.50
C ALA A 133 18.24 7.10 -11.48
N LYS A 134 18.80 7.31 -10.27
CA LYS A 134 20.23 7.60 -10.13
C LYS A 134 21.13 6.45 -10.61
N ARG A 135 20.82 5.21 -10.21
CA ARG A 135 21.64 4.03 -10.56
C ARG A 135 21.57 3.68 -12.03
N LYS A 136 20.39 3.84 -12.62
CA LYS A 136 20.14 3.52 -14.04
C LYS A 136 20.38 4.70 -14.97
N LYS A 137 20.76 5.88 -14.45
CA LYS A 137 20.86 7.15 -15.19
C LYS A 137 19.56 7.50 -15.93
N ALA A 138 18.43 7.14 -15.35
CA ALA A 138 17.11 7.50 -15.82
C ALA A 138 16.71 8.88 -15.27
N LYS A 139 15.67 9.45 -15.84
CA LYS A 139 15.11 10.74 -15.40
C LYS A 139 13.97 10.50 -14.44
N LEU A 140 14.00 11.17 -13.27
CA LEU A 140 12.85 11.26 -12.38
C LEU A 140 12.09 12.55 -12.68
N LYS A 141 10.82 12.42 -13.08
CA LYS A 141 9.93 13.53 -13.40
C LYS A 141 8.87 13.67 -12.33
N TYR A 142 8.54 14.90 -12.01
CA TYR A 142 7.58 15.23 -10.99
C TYR A 142 6.32 15.83 -11.59
N VAL A 143 5.15 15.38 -11.13
CA VAL A 143 3.86 15.95 -11.48
C VAL A 143 3.54 17.06 -10.49
N ASP A 144 3.30 18.25 -10.98
CA ASP A 144 2.88 19.41 -10.20
C ASP A 144 1.46 19.24 -9.66
N LEU A 145 1.18 19.96 -8.58
CA LEU A 145 -0.12 20.00 -7.94
C LEU A 145 -0.86 21.28 -8.31
N THR A 146 -2.17 21.19 -8.29
CA THR A 146 -3.02 22.39 -8.30
C THR A 146 -2.84 23.18 -7.01
N ALA A 147 -3.31 24.44 -6.97
CA ALA A 147 -3.23 25.28 -5.79
C ALA A 147 -3.94 24.72 -4.56
N ASP A 148 -4.93 23.84 -4.75
CA ASP A 148 -5.65 23.12 -3.68
C ASP A 148 -5.05 21.72 -3.40
N GLY A 149 -3.85 21.42 -3.90
CA GLY A 149 -3.09 20.23 -3.58
C GLY A 149 -3.59 18.94 -4.25
N ARG A 150 -4.15 19.03 -5.45
CA ARG A 150 -4.63 17.87 -6.23
C ARG A 150 -3.70 17.54 -7.39
N VAL A 151 -3.65 16.28 -7.75
CA VAL A 151 -3.07 15.82 -9.01
C VAL A 151 -4.19 15.72 -10.05
N THR A 152 -4.00 16.31 -11.23
CA THR A 152 -4.92 16.17 -12.34
C THR A 152 -4.40 15.18 -13.37
N VAL A 153 -5.30 14.59 -14.14
CA VAL A 153 -4.95 13.64 -15.21
C VAL A 153 -4.09 14.33 -16.28
N GLU A 154 -4.43 15.57 -16.61
CA GLU A 154 -3.72 16.39 -17.61
C GLU A 154 -2.28 16.71 -17.15
N ALA A 155 -2.08 16.99 -15.86
CA ALA A 155 -0.76 17.25 -15.30
C ALA A 155 0.13 15.99 -15.39
N VAL A 156 -0.44 14.80 -15.14
CA VAL A 156 0.26 13.53 -15.31
C VAL A 156 0.56 13.29 -16.79
N GLU A 157 -0.42 13.41 -17.66
CA GLU A 157 -0.28 13.17 -19.10
C GLU A 157 0.84 14.04 -19.72
N ALA A 158 0.96 15.30 -19.29
CA ALA A 158 2.02 16.21 -19.73
C ALA A 158 3.44 15.73 -19.33
N GLN A 159 3.56 14.86 -18.33
CA GLN A 159 4.85 14.28 -17.94
C GLN A 159 5.16 12.95 -18.65
N LEU A 160 4.17 12.30 -19.27
CA LEU A 160 4.36 11.01 -19.94
C LEU A 160 5.03 11.19 -21.31
N SER A 161 5.88 10.25 -21.67
CA SER A 161 6.48 10.12 -22.99
C SER A 161 6.68 8.63 -23.34
N ASP A 162 7.15 8.34 -24.55
CA ASP A 162 7.50 6.98 -24.99
C ASP A 162 8.69 6.38 -24.20
N ARG A 163 9.40 7.22 -23.43
CA ARG A 163 10.49 6.79 -22.53
C ARG A 163 10.01 6.52 -21.12
N THR A 164 8.76 6.81 -20.79
CA THR A 164 8.20 6.54 -19.46
C THR A 164 8.08 5.03 -19.26
N LYS A 165 8.69 4.48 -18.20
CA LYS A 165 8.63 3.06 -17.82
C LYS A 165 7.81 2.82 -16.59
N ILE A 166 7.81 3.77 -15.66
CA ILE A 166 7.13 3.65 -14.38
C ILE A 166 6.39 4.95 -14.08
N VAL A 167 5.15 4.82 -13.64
CA VAL A 167 4.40 5.88 -12.96
C VAL A 167 4.12 5.38 -11.54
N ALA A 168 4.61 6.11 -10.53
CA ALA A 168 4.40 5.72 -9.13
C ALA A 168 3.65 6.83 -8.41
N MET A 169 2.46 6.50 -7.85
CA MET A 169 1.57 7.48 -7.25
C MET A 169 0.78 6.91 -6.08
N ALA A 170 0.64 7.72 -5.02
CA ALA A 170 -0.26 7.42 -3.92
C ALA A 170 -1.72 7.50 -4.37
N HIS A 171 -2.54 6.51 -3.98
CA HIS A 171 -3.99 6.56 -4.25
C HIS A 171 -4.67 7.63 -3.39
N VAL A 172 -4.31 7.67 -2.11
CA VAL A 172 -4.78 8.71 -1.17
C VAL A 172 -3.57 9.30 -0.46
N SER A 173 -3.48 10.63 -0.46
CA SER A 173 -2.39 11.33 0.24
C SER A 173 -2.49 11.13 1.75
N ASN A 174 -1.39 10.76 2.40
CA ASN A 174 -1.30 10.66 3.85
C ASN A 174 -1.30 12.04 4.55
N VAL A 175 -1.02 13.11 3.81
CA VAL A 175 -0.96 14.49 4.35
C VAL A 175 -2.28 15.23 4.11
N LEU A 176 -2.75 15.26 2.87
CA LEU A 176 -3.90 16.05 2.46
C LEU A 176 -5.21 15.26 2.44
N GLY A 177 -5.15 13.91 2.38
CA GLY A 177 -6.32 13.05 2.22
C GLY A 177 -6.97 13.16 0.83
N THR A 178 -6.34 13.83 -0.12
CA THR A 178 -6.82 13.92 -1.50
C THR A 178 -6.75 12.56 -2.18
N ILE A 179 -7.79 12.22 -2.93
CA ILE A 179 -7.89 10.97 -3.71
C ILE A 179 -7.41 11.28 -5.12
N ASN A 180 -6.41 10.56 -5.59
CA ASN A 180 -5.82 10.72 -6.90
C ASN A 180 -6.52 9.85 -7.96
N PRO A 181 -6.57 10.29 -9.24
CA PRO A 181 -7.29 9.63 -10.33
C PRO A 181 -6.49 8.42 -10.87
N ILE A 182 -6.30 7.39 -10.04
CA ILE A 182 -5.43 6.23 -10.33
C ILE A 182 -5.86 5.50 -11.60
N LYS A 183 -7.15 5.24 -11.77
CA LYS A 183 -7.68 4.49 -12.92
C LYS A 183 -7.34 5.16 -14.26
N GLU A 184 -7.60 6.44 -14.35
CA GLU A 184 -7.36 7.24 -15.56
C GLU A 184 -5.85 7.32 -15.83
N VAL A 185 -5.05 7.53 -14.81
CA VAL A 185 -3.59 7.59 -14.91
C VAL A 185 -3.00 6.23 -15.30
N ALA A 186 -3.48 5.12 -14.71
CA ALA A 186 -3.05 3.78 -15.08
C ALA A 186 -3.32 3.50 -16.57
N ARG A 187 -4.50 3.88 -17.07
CA ARG A 187 -4.82 3.74 -18.51
C ARG A 187 -3.86 4.53 -19.40
N LEU A 188 -3.50 5.76 -19.00
CA LEU A 188 -2.54 6.57 -19.76
C LEU A 188 -1.12 6.00 -19.72
N ALA A 189 -0.69 5.51 -18.56
CA ALA A 189 0.61 4.87 -18.38
C ALA A 189 0.70 3.59 -19.25
N HIS A 190 -0.29 2.72 -19.18
CA HIS A 190 -0.34 1.48 -19.95
C HIS A 190 -0.38 1.74 -21.46
N ALA A 191 -1.07 2.79 -21.91
CA ALA A 191 -1.09 3.19 -23.33
C ALA A 191 0.31 3.62 -23.85
N ARG A 192 1.25 3.96 -22.97
CA ARG A 192 2.65 4.27 -23.26
C ARG A 192 3.61 3.11 -22.96
N GLY A 193 3.09 1.93 -22.62
CA GLY A 193 3.90 0.76 -22.23
C GLY A 193 4.57 0.89 -20.85
N ALA A 194 4.17 1.88 -20.05
CA ALA A 194 4.64 2.04 -18.67
C ALA A 194 3.79 1.23 -17.70
N VAL A 195 4.38 0.83 -16.57
CA VAL A 195 3.62 0.23 -15.46
C VAL A 195 3.18 1.28 -14.46
N MET A 196 2.03 1.05 -13.84
CA MET A 196 1.52 1.87 -12.75
C MET A 196 1.80 1.21 -11.40
N ILE A 197 2.49 1.92 -10.51
CA ILE A 197 2.74 1.50 -9.12
C ILE A 197 1.87 2.37 -8.21
N VAL A 198 0.98 1.73 -7.47
CA VAL A 198 0.03 2.43 -6.60
C VAL A 198 0.41 2.23 -5.14
N ASP A 199 0.74 3.31 -4.44
CA ASP A 199 0.81 3.30 -2.98
C ASP A 199 -0.60 3.43 -2.40
N ALA A 200 -1.13 2.31 -1.92
CA ALA A 200 -2.47 2.21 -1.35
C ALA A 200 -2.47 2.22 0.19
N ALA A 201 -1.39 2.66 0.83
CA ALA A 201 -1.26 2.62 2.30
C ALA A 201 -2.43 3.34 3.02
N GLN A 202 -2.90 4.46 2.47
CA GLN A 202 -4.02 5.21 3.04
C GLN A 202 -5.38 4.86 2.42
N SER A 203 -5.43 4.26 1.25
CA SER A 203 -6.70 3.90 0.63
C SER A 203 -7.20 2.54 1.05
N ALA A 204 -6.34 1.51 1.06
CA ALA A 204 -6.74 0.14 1.36
C ALA A 204 -7.46 -0.04 2.73
N PRO A 205 -7.02 0.62 3.83
CA PRO A 205 -7.72 0.49 5.11
C PRO A 205 -9.00 1.34 5.22
N HIS A 206 -9.24 2.30 4.33
CA HIS A 206 -10.31 3.28 4.46
C HIS A 206 -11.42 3.16 3.42
N GLN A 207 -11.18 2.50 2.31
CA GLN A 207 -12.15 2.36 1.23
C GLN A 207 -12.05 0.98 0.55
N ARG A 208 -13.13 0.57 -0.10
CA ARG A 208 -13.08 -0.65 -0.92
C ARG A 208 -12.21 -0.41 -2.14
N ILE A 209 -11.29 -1.33 -2.39
CA ILE A 209 -10.43 -1.33 -3.57
C ILE A 209 -10.74 -2.56 -4.41
N ASN A 210 -10.78 -2.35 -5.72
CA ASN A 210 -10.80 -3.40 -6.72
C ASN A 210 -9.58 -3.21 -7.62
N VAL A 211 -8.54 -4.00 -7.39
CA VAL A 211 -7.27 -3.87 -8.14
C VAL A 211 -7.39 -4.27 -9.61
N THR A 212 -8.46 -4.98 -9.98
CA THR A 212 -8.72 -5.33 -11.39
C THR A 212 -9.48 -4.24 -12.15
N ASP A 213 -10.00 -3.23 -11.45
CA ASP A 213 -10.73 -2.10 -12.03
C ASP A 213 -9.93 -0.78 -12.00
N LEU A 214 -8.82 -0.76 -11.27
CA LEU A 214 -7.95 0.41 -11.12
C LEU A 214 -6.98 0.61 -12.30
#